data_d756256024a9a3586a8c162bf0e36681
#
_entry.id   d756256024a9a3586a8c162bf0e36681
#
_cell.length_a   1.000
_cell.length_b   1.000
_cell.length_c   1.000
_cell.angle_alpha   90.00
_cell.angle_beta   90.00
_cell.angle_gamma   90.00
#
_symmetry.space_group_name_H-M   'P 1'
#
loop_
_entity.id
_entity.type
_entity.pdbx_description
1 polymer ?
#
loop_
_entity_poly.entity_id
_entity_poly.type
_entity_poly.pdbx_seq_one_letter_code
_entity_poly.pdbx_strand_id
1 'polypeptide(L)'
;YINRSWGETPDAKSFYGGDLKGVTEKLGYLSDLGITALYLTPVFSSPSNHKYDTVDYYRVDEMFGSAADLKELVQRAHERGMKVVLDAVFNHCSMLCAQFQDVLKRGRSSRYHDWFIIRGDKPDPRNCNYECFAACSYMPKWNTSNEEVQEYLLDIALYWMRECSVDGWRLDVADEVSHDFWRRFRKAVKRENPQAILIGESWHDANPGRRGDEFDGIMNYSFTKACIDYFAKGTRSVQSFCDRLNELLMRNTDQVNEMMLNLLDSHDTERFLTLAKE
;
A
#
# COMPACT_ATOMS: atom_id res chain seq x y z
N TYR A 1 -4.90 11.93 -18.03
CA TYR A 1 -3.81 10.99 -18.29
C TYR A 1 -3.78 10.54 -19.74
N ILE A 2 -2.61 10.22 -20.27
CA ILE A 2 -2.38 9.86 -21.67
C ILE A 2 -2.01 8.38 -21.75
N ASN A 3 -2.61 7.63 -22.67
CA ASN A 3 -2.21 6.25 -22.96
C ASN A 3 -0.95 6.26 -23.86
N ARG A 4 0.07 5.50 -23.44
CA ARG A 4 1.32 5.31 -24.17
C ARG A 4 1.62 3.82 -24.33
N SER A 5 2.50 3.49 -25.25
CA SER A 5 2.96 2.13 -25.45
C SER A 5 3.95 1.71 -24.37
N TRP A 6 3.97 0.43 -24.05
CA TRP A 6 4.99 -0.18 -23.19
C TRP A 6 6.39 0.05 -23.80
N GLY A 7 7.32 0.55 -22.99
CA GLY A 7 8.68 0.84 -23.43
C GLY A 7 8.95 2.29 -23.86
N GLU A 8 7.92 3.15 -23.94
CA GLU A 8 8.13 4.58 -24.09
C GLU A 8 8.73 5.20 -22.82
N THR A 9 9.36 6.36 -22.93
CA THR A 9 9.95 7.07 -21.78
C THR A 9 8.88 7.38 -20.74
N PRO A 10 9.05 6.97 -19.48
CA PRO A 10 8.08 7.19 -18.43
C PRO A 10 7.84 8.68 -18.14
N ASP A 11 6.59 9.04 -17.90
CA ASP A 11 6.16 10.32 -17.35
C ASP A 11 5.05 10.16 -16.31
N ALA A 12 4.85 11.17 -15.46
CA ALA A 12 3.91 11.11 -14.35
C ALA A 12 2.42 11.25 -14.76
N LYS A 13 2.11 11.44 -16.04
CA LYS A 13 0.74 11.71 -16.53
C LYS A 13 0.24 10.65 -17.51
N SER A 14 0.91 9.52 -17.60
CA SER A 14 0.62 8.51 -18.61
C SER A 14 0.34 7.13 -18.00
N PHE A 15 -0.43 6.35 -18.77
CA PHE A 15 -0.59 4.91 -18.59
C PHE A 15 0.23 4.21 -19.70
N TYR A 16 0.94 3.15 -19.36
CA TYR A 16 1.85 2.44 -20.28
C TYR A 16 1.35 1.08 -20.71
N GLY A 17 0.08 0.78 -20.47
CA GLY A 17 -0.46 -0.56 -20.64
C GLY A 17 0.08 -1.49 -19.57
N GLY A 18 -0.09 -2.77 -19.77
CA GLY A 18 0.16 -3.76 -18.72
C GLY A 18 -1.08 -3.98 -17.86
N ASP A 19 -1.36 -5.24 -17.60
CA ASP A 19 -2.54 -5.68 -16.89
C ASP A 19 -2.25 -6.96 -16.10
N LEU A 20 -3.24 -7.47 -15.37
CA LEU A 20 -3.11 -8.67 -14.56
C LEU A 20 -2.82 -9.92 -15.42
N LYS A 21 -3.33 -9.97 -16.67
CA LYS A 21 -3.03 -11.06 -17.60
C LYS A 21 -1.56 -11.02 -18.03
N GLY A 22 -1.04 -9.84 -18.34
CA GLY A 22 0.36 -9.66 -18.69
C GLY A 22 1.30 -10.07 -17.55
N VAL A 23 0.95 -9.77 -16.28
CA VAL A 23 1.69 -10.28 -15.12
C VAL A 23 1.62 -11.81 -15.07
N THR A 24 0.43 -12.38 -15.25
CA THR A 24 0.23 -13.84 -15.26
C THR A 24 1.09 -14.51 -16.33
N GLU A 25 1.17 -13.97 -17.53
CA GLU A 25 2.04 -14.47 -18.61
C GLU A 25 3.55 -14.41 -18.27
N LYS A 26 3.95 -13.45 -17.41
CA LYS A 26 5.35 -13.26 -16.99
C LYS A 26 5.75 -14.03 -15.73
N LEU A 27 4.85 -14.77 -15.11
CA LEU A 27 5.16 -15.55 -13.90
C LEU A 27 6.31 -16.55 -14.09
N GLY A 28 6.45 -17.16 -15.28
CA GLY A 28 7.60 -18.02 -15.59
C GLY A 28 8.93 -17.25 -15.49
N TYR A 29 9.01 -16.12 -16.16
CA TYR A 29 10.19 -15.24 -16.08
C TYR A 29 10.51 -14.80 -14.64
N LEU A 30 9.48 -14.42 -13.87
CA LEU A 30 9.66 -13.99 -12.48
C LEU A 30 10.12 -15.14 -11.58
N SER A 31 9.60 -16.36 -11.82
CA SER A 31 10.05 -17.57 -11.12
C SER A 31 11.52 -17.89 -11.43
N ASP A 32 11.91 -17.83 -12.69
CA ASP A 32 13.30 -18.06 -13.12
C ASP A 32 14.27 -17.03 -12.56
N LEU A 33 13.79 -15.79 -12.34
CA LEU A 33 14.53 -14.73 -11.66
C LEU A 33 14.67 -14.96 -10.14
N GLY A 34 13.94 -15.93 -9.58
CA GLY A 34 13.97 -16.26 -8.16
C GLY A 34 12.98 -15.46 -7.30
N ILE A 35 11.96 -14.85 -7.91
CA ILE A 35 10.92 -14.11 -7.18
C ILE A 35 10.03 -15.10 -6.43
N THR A 36 9.81 -14.85 -5.15
CA THR A 36 8.98 -15.67 -4.26
C THR A 36 7.70 -14.98 -3.80
N ALA A 37 7.59 -13.67 -4.02
CA ALA A 37 6.38 -12.92 -3.74
C ALA A 37 6.23 -11.75 -4.72
N LEU A 38 4.99 -11.46 -5.10
CA LEU A 38 4.59 -10.29 -5.86
C LEU A 38 3.88 -9.32 -4.93
N TYR A 39 4.39 -8.10 -4.82
CA TYR A 39 3.66 -6.99 -4.26
C TYR A 39 3.14 -6.12 -5.41
N LEU A 40 1.83 -5.96 -5.48
CA LEU A 40 1.17 -5.10 -6.46
C LEU A 40 0.79 -3.77 -5.80
N THR A 41 1.18 -2.65 -6.41
CA THR A 41 0.60 -1.35 -6.09
C THR A 41 -0.91 -1.37 -6.33
N PRO A 42 -1.72 -0.36 -5.90
CA PRO A 42 -3.17 -0.48 -5.89
C PRO A 42 -3.77 -0.94 -7.21
N VAL A 43 -4.66 -1.92 -7.15
CA VAL A 43 -5.32 -2.53 -8.33
C VAL A 43 -6.81 -2.20 -8.42
N PHE A 44 -7.36 -1.47 -7.44
CA PHE A 44 -8.79 -1.19 -7.39
C PHE A 44 -9.17 0.03 -8.21
N SER A 45 -10.47 0.15 -8.54
CA SER A 45 -11.02 1.22 -9.38
C SER A 45 -10.62 2.61 -8.89
N SER A 46 -9.96 3.38 -9.76
CA SER A 46 -9.42 4.70 -9.45
C SER A 46 -9.23 5.52 -10.73
N PRO A 47 -9.45 6.85 -10.70
CA PRO A 47 -9.29 7.70 -11.87
C PRO A 47 -7.84 8.03 -12.21
N SER A 48 -6.92 7.90 -11.26
CA SER A 48 -5.50 8.22 -11.47
C SER A 48 -4.70 7.05 -12.07
N ASN A 49 -3.50 7.35 -12.55
CA ASN A 49 -2.56 6.31 -13.00
C ASN A 49 -1.87 5.60 -11.82
N HIS A 50 -1.69 6.27 -10.69
CA HIS A 50 -1.11 5.68 -9.48
C HIS A 50 -2.10 4.83 -8.68
N LYS A 51 -3.40 5.01 -8.85
CA LYS A 51 -4.49 4.25 -8.21
C LYS A 51 -4.62 4.40 -6.69
N TYR A 52 -3.88 5.30 -6.05
CA TYR A 52 -3.99 5.56 -4.60
C TYR A 52 -5.23 6.36 -4.20
N ASP A 53 -6.00 6.91 -5.13
CA ASP A 53 -7.31 7.54 -4.89
C ASP A 53 -8.44 6.56 -5.26
N THR A 54 -8.62 5.53 -4.47
CA THR A 54 -9.59 4.45 -4.72
C THR A 54 -11.03 4.95 -4.67
N VAL A 55 -11.78 4.64 -5.72
CA VAL A 55 -13.22 4.94 -5.84
C VAL A 55 -14.09 3.79 -5.34
N ASP A 56 -13.74 2.57 -5.74
CA ASP A 56 -14.47 1.34 -5.37
C ASP A 56 -13.47 0.24 -5.03
N TYR A 57 -13.45 -0.16 -3.75
CA TYR A 57 -12.55 -1.19 -3.24
C TYR A 57 -12.98 -2.62 -3.57
N TYR A 58 -14.22 -2.83 -4.02
CA TYR A 58 -14.73 -4.16 -4.41
C TYR A 58 -14.60 -4.44 -5.90
N ARG A 59 -13.98 -3.53 -6.63
CA ARG A 59 -13.82 -3.62 -8.08
C ARG A 59 -12.36 -3.44 -8.48
N VAL A 60 -11.83 -4.39 -9.21
CA VAL A 60 -10.55 -4.23 -9.92
C VAL A 60 -10.71 -3.15 -10.99
N ASP A 61 -9.71 -2.31 -11.16
CA ASP A 61 -9.72 -1.27 -12.18
C ASP A 61 -9.80 -1.88 -13.58
N GLU A 62 -10.66 -1.34 -14.43
CA GLU A 62 -10.91 -1.85 -15.79
C GLU A 62 -9.66 -1.89 -16.67
N MET A 63 -8.68 -1.01 -16.41
CA MET A 63 -7.42 -1.00 -17.13
C MET A 63 -6.53 -2.19 -16.78
N PHE A 64 -6.75 -2.82 -15.63
CA PHE A 64 -5.98 -3.98 -15.18
C PHE A 64 -6.70 -5.30 -15.42
N GLY A 65 -7.99 -5.27 -15.73
CA GLY A 65 -8.80 -6.44 -15.95
C GLY A 65 -9.96 -6.57 -14.95
N SER A 66 -10.17 -7.75 -14.43
CA SER A 66 -11.30 -8.10 -13.58
C SER A 66 -10.87 -8.85 -12.31
N ALA A 67 -11.80 -9.05 -11.38
CA ALA A 67 -11.58 -9.93 -10.22
C ALA A 67 -11.22 -11.38 -10.64
N ALA A 68 -11.75 -11.86 -11.78
CA ALA A 68 -11.39 -13.17 -12.29
C ALA A 68 -9.92 -13.23 -12.75
N ASP A 69 -9.42 -12.15 -13.38
CA ASP A 69 -8.02 -12.07 -13.79
C ASP A 69 -7.08 -11.99 -12.57
N LEU A 70 -7.48 -11.28 -11.52
CA LEU A 70 -6.72 -11.25 -10.24
C LEU A 70 -6.70 -12.63 -9.59
N LYS A 71 -7.83 -13.33 -9.56
CA LYS A 71 -7.94 -14.69 -9.02
C LYS A 71 -7.06 -15.67 -9.80
N GLU A 72 -7.04 -15.59 -11.13
CA GLU A 72 -6.18 -16.42 -11.98
C GLU A 72 -4.70 -16.11 -11.70
N LEU A 73 -4.31 -14.84 -11.62
CA LEU A 73 -2.94 -14.44 -11.28
C LEU A 73 -2.49 -15.06 -9.95
N VAL A 74 -3.30 -14.95 -8.90
CA VAL A 74 -2.97 -15.53 -7.58
C VAL A 74 -2.83 -17.04 -7.67
N GLN A 75 -3.78 -17.74 -8.30
CA GLN A 75 -3.71 -19.18 -8.48
C GLN A 75 -2.44 -19.60 -9.22
N ARG A 76 -2.11 -18.96 -10.34
CA ARG A 76 -0.92 -19.25 -11.14
C ARG A 76 0.38 -18.93 -10.43
N ALA A 77 0.38 -17.90 -9.59
CA ALA A 77 1.51 -17.56 -8.70
C ALA A 77 1.71 -18.69 -7.66
N HIS A 78 0.63 -19.14 -7.01
CA HIS A 78 0.69 -20.23 -6.03
C HIS A 78 1.18 -21.55 -6.64
N GLU A 79 0.80 -21.89 -7.87
CA GLU A 79 1.31 -23.07 -8.60
C GLU A 79 2.85 -23.03 -8.76
N ARG A 80 3.47 -21.86 -8.65
CA ARG A 80 4.92 -21.63 -8.72
C ARG A 80 5.57 -21.37 -7.36
N GLY A 81 4.81 -21.52 -6.27
CA GLY A 81 5.28 -21.22 -4.91
C GLY A 81 5.44 -19.74 -4.61
N MET A 82 4.91 -18.85 -5.46
CA MET A 82 4.95 -17.39 -5.24
C MET A 82 3.73 -16.93 -4.46
N LYS A 83 3.94 -15.94 -3.58
CA LYS A 83 2.90 -15.24 -2.84
C LYS A 83 2.43 -13.99 -3.56
N VAL A 84 1.20 -13.53 -3.31
CA VAL A 84 0.67 -12.28 -3.85
C VAL A 84 0.17 -11.39 -2.71
N VAL A 85 0.75 -10.18 -2.62
CA VAL A 85 0.42 -9.16 -1.62
C VAL A 85 -0.18 -7.97 -2.35
N LEU A 86 -1.33 -7.49 -1.89
CA LEU A 86 -1.99 -6.30 -2.43
C LEU A 86 -1.72 -5.06 -1.57
N ASP A 87 -1.96 -3.89 -2.14
CA ASP A 87 -1.89 -2.62 -1.43
C ASP A 87 -3.23 -2.26 -0.80
N ALA A 88 -3.22 -2.01 0.51
CA ALA A 88 -4.38 -1.58 1.28
C ALA A 88 -4.33 -0.07 1.52
N VAL A 89 -4.97 0.70 0.64
CA VAL A 89 -5.09 2.15 0.76
C VAL A 89 -6.25 2.48 1.70
N PHE A 90 -6.01 2.34 3.02
CA PHE A 90 -7.05 2.47 4.04
C PHE A 90 -6.93 3.73 4.89
N ASN A 91 -5.94 4.58 4.62
CA ASN A 91 -5.86 5.92 5.22
C ASN A 91 -6.87 6.89 4.58
N HIS A 92 -7.08 6.80 3.27
CA HIS A 92 -7.89 7.72 2.48
C HIS A 92 -8.55 7.01 1.31
N CYS A 93 -9.44 7.71 0.63
CA CYS A 93 -10.08 7.24 -0.61
C CYS A 93 -10.11 8.36 -1.65
N SER A 94 -10.70 8.12 -2.81
CA SER A 94 -11.02 9.17 -3.77
C SER A 94 -12.19 10.02 -3.27
N MET A 95 -12.15 11.33 -3.57
CA MET A 95 -13.34 12.17 -3.43
C MET A 95 -14.52 11.68 -4.27
N LEU A 96 -14.26 10.85 -5.29
CA LEU A 96 -15.29 10.26 -6.16
C LEU A 96 -15.91 8.98 -5.59
N CYS A 97 -15.45 8.49 -4.42
CA CYS A 97 -16.08 7.32 -3.79
C CYS A 97 -17.54 7.65 -3.39
N ALA A 98 -18.40 6.63 -3.45
CA ALA A 98 -19.83 6.81 -3.24
C ALA A 98 -20.17 7.42 -1.88
N GLN A 99 -19.44 7.05 -0.83
CA GLN A 99 -19.64 7.55 0.53
C GLN A 99 -19.33 9.04 0.64
N PHE A 100 -18.18 9.50 0.10
CA PHE A 100 -17.84 10.92 0.14
C PHE A 100 -18.74 11.76 -0.76
N GLN A 101 -19.14 11.23 -1.92
CA GLN A 101 -20.12 11.88 -2.80
C GLN A 101 -21.48 12.07 -2.13
N ASP A 102 -21.94 11.12 -1.32
CA ASP A 102 -23.15 11.28 -0.54
C ASP A 102 -23.00 12.38 0.52
N VAL A 103 -21.85 12.45 1.20
CA VAL A 103 -21.56 13.53 2.16
C VAL A 103 -21.43 14.89 1.47
N LEU A 104 -20.79 14.97 0.31
CA LEU A 104 -20.75 16.20 -0.50
C LEU A 104 -22.14 16.69 -0.88
N LYS A 105 -23.07 15.78 -1.13
CA LYS A 105 -24.46 16.11 -1.49
C LYS A 105 -25.30 16.49 -0.28
N ARG A 106 -25.26 15.70 0.79
CA ARG A 106 -26.20 15.75 1.92
C ARG A 106 -25.64 16.42 3.18
N GLY A 107 -24.33 16.62 3.28
CA GLY A 107 -23.69 17.13 4.50
C GLY A 107 -23.99 16.24 5.71
N ARG A 108 -24.36 16.85 6.84
CA ARG A 108 -24.70 16.12 8.09
C ARG A 108 -25.86 15.14 7.98
N SER A 109 -26.73 15.27 6.99
CA SER A 109 -27.81 14.31 6.81
C SER A 109 -27.37 13.01 6.10
N SER A 110 -26.13 12.92 5.66
CA SER A 110 -25.56 11.69 5.17
C SER A 110 -25.24 10.75 6.30
N ARG A 111 -25.58 9.45 6.15
CA ARG A 111 -25.14 8.42 7.10
C ARG A 111 -23.62 8.26 7.17
N TYR A 112 -22.91 8.73 6.15
CA TYR A 112 -21.46 8.65 6.02
C TYR A 112 -20.73 9.90 6.52
N HIS A 113 -21.45 10.89 7.10
CA HIS A 113 -20.81 12.14 7.53
C HIS A 113 -19.65 11.88 8.50
N ASP A 114 -19.84 11.03 9.50
CA ASP A 114 -18.85 10.71 10.52
C ASP A 114 -17.81 9.65 10.07
N TRP A 115 -17.95 9.17 8.83
CA TRP A 115 -16.91 8.34 8.20
C TRP A 115 -15.69 9.16 7.76
N PHE A 116 -15.83 10.47 7.72
CA PHE A 116 -14.79 11.44 7.38
C PHE A 116 -14.64 12.45 8.51
N ILE A 117 -13.47 13.11 8.58
CA ILE A 117 -13.18 14.11 9.59
C ILE A 117 -13.40 15.49 8.97
N ILE A 118 -14.58 16.07 9.20
CA ILE A 118 -15.06 17.29 8.54
C ILE A 118 -15.25 18.41 9.57
N ARG A 119 -14.73 19.60 9.28
CA ARG A 119 -14.97 20.81 10.07
C ARG A 119 -16.18 21.56 9.51
N GLY A 120 -17.33 21.38 10.16
CA GLY A 120 -18.60 21.97 9.76
C GLY A 120 -19.62 20.93 9.28
N ASP A 121 -20.68 21.42 8.64
CA ASP A 121 -21.84 20.58 8.28
C ASP A 121 -21.67 19.85 6.95
N LYS A 122 -20.82 20.37 6.09
CA LYS A 122 -20.64 19.87 4.74
C LYS A 122 -19.19 20.05 4.26
N PRO A 123 -18.60 19.06 3.55
CA PRO A 123 -17.28 19.23 2.99
C PRO A 123 -17.26 20.33 1.92
N ASP A 124 -16.20 21.13 1.91
CA ASP A 124 -15.89 22.10 0.88
C ASP A 124 -14.53 21.80 0.25
N PRO A 125 -14.48 21.19 -0.92
CA PRO A 125 -13.21 20.85 -1.57
C PRO A 125 -12.34 22.06 -1.94
N ARG A 126 -12.92 23.26 -2.07
CA ARG A 126 -12.16 24.48 -2.40
C ARG A 126 -11.35 24.99 -1.21
N ASN A 127 -11.94 24.94 -0.02
CA ASN A 127 -11.31 25.39 1.23
C ASN A 127 -10.72 24.22 2.05
N CYS A 128 -10.94 22.98 1.61
CA CYS A 128 -10.47 21.75 2.23
C CYS A 128 -10.72 21.72 3.75
N ASN A 129 -12.01 21.84 4.14
CA ASN A 129 -12.44 21.82 5.55
C ASN A 129 -12.57 20.41 6.12
N TYR A 130 -11.92 19.43 5.54
CA TYR A 130 -11.86 18.04 5.96
C TYR A 130 -10.43 17.52 5.93
N GLU A 131 -10.17 16.48 6.69
CA GLU A 131 -8.86 15.81 6.65
C GLU A 131 -8.66 15.11 5.31
N CYS A 132 -7.45 15.25 4.74
CA CYS A 132 -7.07 14.64 3.47
C CYS A 132 -5.60 14.23 3.50
N PHE A 133 -5.21 13.29 2.64
CA PHE A 133 -3.82 12.87 2.50
C PHE A 133 -2.98 13.98 1.86
N ALA A 134 -1.82 14.30 2.47
CA ALA A 134 -0.82 15.24 1.95
C ALA A 134 -1.40 16.58 1.44
N ALA A 135 -2.44 17.11 2.09
CA ALA A 135 -3.18 18.30 1.66
C ALA A 135 -3.85 18.18 0.27
N CYS A 136 -4.02 16.96 -0.24
CA CYS A 136 -4.69 16.68 -1.50
C CYS A 136 -6.21 16.55 -1.31
N SER A 137 -6.97 17.61 -1.57
CA SER A 137 -8.42 17.64 -1.34
C SER A 137 -9.20 16.54 -2.08
N TYR A 138 -8.64 15.96 -3.13
CA TYR A 138 -9.26 14.84 -3.86
C TYR A 138 -9.06 13.47 -3.19
N MET A 139 -8.29 13.42 -2.08
CA MET A 139 -8.04 12.20 -1.29
C MET A 139 -8.49 12.40 0.18
N PRO A 140 -9.81 12.46 0.47
CA PRO A 140 -10.32 12.57 1.82
C PRO A 140 -9.94 11.37 2.67
N LYS A 141 -9.54 11.63 3.94
CA LYS A 141 -9.17 10.58 4.89
C LYS A 141 -10.41 9.91 5.47
N TRP A 142 -10.32 8.59 5.61
CA TRP A 142 -11.26 7.84 6.43
C TRP A 142 -11.09 8.19 7.92
N ASN A 143 -12.17 8.31 8.64
CA ASN A 143 -12.15 8.36 10.10
C ASN A 143 -11.95 6.94 10.65
N THR A 144 -10.72 6.48 10.69
CA THR A 144 -10.37 5.11 11.14
C THR A 144 -10.58 4.87 12.64
N SER A 145 -11.04 5.87 13.39
CA SER A 145 -11.54 5.71 14.76
C SER A 145 -13.04 5.38 14.80
N ASN A 146 -13.76 5.52 13.70
CA ASN A 146 -15.18 5.18 13.59
C ASN A 146 -15.34 3.66 13.37
N GLU A 147 -16.17 3.00 14.17
CA GLU A 147 -16.35 1.54 14.11
C GLU A 147 -16.93 1.06 12.77
N GLU A 148 -17.89 1.78 12.18
CA GLU A 148 -18.46 1.41 10.87
C GLU A 148 -17.40 1.50 9.76
N VAL A 149 -16.51 2.50 9.81
CA VAL A 149 -15.38 2.60 8.89
C VAL A 149 -14.43 1.43 9.07
N GLN A 150 -14.10 1.08 10.31
CA GLN A 150 -13.25 -0.06 10.60
C GLN A 150 -13.85 -1.35 10.04
N GLU A 151 -15.15 -1.59 10.26
CA GLU A 151 -15.84 -2.77 9.73
C GLU A 151 -15.82 -2.79 8.19
N TYR A 152 -16.12 -1.66 7.56
CA TYR A 152 -16.07 -1.54 6.09
C TYR A 152 -14.69 -1.87 5.53
N LEU A 153 -13.62 -1.32 6.09
CA LEU A 153 -12.25 -1.58 5.64
C LEU A 153 -11.79 -3.02 5.91
N LEU A 154 -12.23 -3.60 7.03
CA LEU A 154 -11.99 -5.02 7.34
C LEU A 154 -12.69 -5.94 6.33
N ASP A 155 -13.95 -5.65 6.03
CA ASP A 155 -14.71 -6.44 5.06
C ASP A 155 -14.05 -6.45 3.68
N ILE A 156 -13.52 -5.32 3.24
CA ILE A 156 -12.76 -5.23 1.98
C ILE A 156 -11.56 -6.20 2.00
N ALA A 157 -10.76 -6.16 3.06
CA ALA A 157 -9.57 -7.00 3.14
C ALA A 157 -9.93 -8.49 3.15
N LEU A 158 -10.92 -8.88 3.95
CA LEU A 158 -11.37 -10.27 4.05
C LEU A 158 -12.05 -10.75 2.77
N TYR A 159 -12.78 -9.86 2.08
CA TYR A 159 -13.40 -10.16 0.79
C TYR A 159 -12.34 -10.63 -0.22
N TRP A 160 -11.27 -9.87 -0.43
CA TRP A 160 -10.24 -10.23 -1.41
C TRP A 160 -9.41 -11.44 -1.00
N MET A 161 -9.20 -11.65 0.30
CA MET A 161 -8.57 -12.87 0.80
C MET A 161 -9.41 -14.12 0.50
N ARG A 162 -10.73 -14.02 0.59
CA ARG A 162 -11.65 -15.13 0.31
C ARG A 162 -11.87 -15.35 -1.18
N GLU A 163 -12.08 -14.26 -1.93
CA GLU A 163 -12.37 -14.35 -3.37
C GLU A 163 -11.16 -14.71 -4.21
N CYS A 164 -10.00 -14.17 -3.88
CA CYS A 164 -8.80 -14.33 -4.71
C CYS A 164 -7.67 -15.08 -4.01
N SER A 165 -7.80 -15.42 -2.72
CA SER A 165 -6.77 -16.10 -1.93
C SER A 165 -5.45 -15.31 -1.87
N VAL A 166 -5.52 -13.98 -1.82
CA VAL A 166 -4.32 -13.14 -1.66
C VAL A 166 -3.62 -13.45 -0.34
N ASP A 167 -2.29 -13.37 -0.35
CA ASP A 167 -1.45 -13.83 0.76
C ASP A 167 -1.15 -12.73 1.80
N GLY A 168 -1.58 -11.51 1.57
CA GLY A 168 -1.36 -10.45 2.52
C GLY A 168 -1.55 -9.05 1.95
N TRP A 169 -1.15 -8.08 2.77
CA TRP A 169 -1.38 -6.67 2.53
C TRP A 169 -0.14 -5.82 2.84
N ARG A 170 0.21 -4.94 1.93
CA ARG A 170 1.03 -3.77 2.23
C ARG A 170 0.07 -2.65 2.66
N LEU A 171 0.33 -2.05 3.80
CA LEU A 171 -0.57 -1.08 4.44
C LEU A 171 -0.05 0.32 4.17
N ASP A 172 -0.73 1.01 3.25
CA ASP A 172 -0.39 2.35 2.79
C ASP A 172 -0.55 3.38 3.91
N VAL A 173 0.40 4.30 4.02
CA VAL A 173 0.39 5.40 5.03
C VAL A 173 0.06 4.89 6.43
N ALA A 174 0.66 3.77 6.84
CA ALA A 174 0.29 3.07 8.06
C ALA A 174 0.44 3.90 9.34
N ASP A 175 1.33 4.91 9.33
CA ASP A 175 1.58 5.80 10.47
C ASP A 175 0.43 6.78 10.75
N GLU A 176 -0.45 7.04 9.79
CA GLU A 176 -1.56 8.00 9.92
C GLU A 176 -2.91 7.33 10.21
N VAL A 177 -2.95 6.01 10.24
CA VAL A 177 -4.15 5.21 10.53
C VAL A 177 -4.17 4.80 12.01
N SER A 178 -5.37 4.69 12.58
CA SER A 178 -5.55 4.31 13.99
C SER A 178 -4.84 3.00 14.34
N HIS A 179 -4.01 3.01 15.39
CA HIS A 179 -3.36 1.81 15.92
C HIS A 179 -4.37 0.74 16.38
N ASP A 180 -5.50 1.15 16.95
CA ASP A 180 -6.55 0.21 17.38
C ASP A 180 -7.19 -0.48 16.17
N PHE A 181 -7.36 0.25 15.06
CA PHE A 181 -7.78 -0.36 13.81
C PHE A 181 -6.76 -1.39 13.30
N TRP A 182 -5.46 -1.08 13.29
CA TRP A 182 -4.44 -2.04 12.84
C TRP A 182 -4.38 -3.30 13.70
N ARG A 183 -4.56 -3.19 15.03
CA ARG A 183 -4.67 -4.36 15.91
C ARG A 183 -5.89 -5.21 15.60
N ARG A 184 -7.02 -4.57 15.34
CA ARG A 184 -8.26 -5.24 14.92
C ARG A 184 -8.09 -5.90 13.55
N PHE A 185 -7.48 -5.17 12.61
CA PHE A 185 -7.16 -5.63 11.27
C PHE A 185 -6.28 -6.89 11.30
N ARG A 186 -5.16 -6.84 12.01
CA ARG A 186 -4.28 -8.00 12.18
C ARG A 186 -5.01 -9.22 12.72
N LYS A 187 -5.80 -9.04 13.77
CA LYS A 187 -6.58 -10.15 14.36
C LYS A 187 -7.52 -10.79 13.36
N ALA A 188 -8.22 -9.99 12.56
CA ALA A 188 -9.15 -10.48 11.55
C ALA A 188 -8.44 -11.20 10.41
N VAL A 189 -7.40 -10.58 9.84
CA VAL A 189 -6.60 -11.14 8.75
C VAL A 189 -5.89 -12.43 9.16
N LYS A 190 -5.26 -12.46 10.35
CA LYS A 190 -4.58 -13.66 10.85
C LYS A 190 -5.54 -14.79 11.26
N ARG A 191 -6.79 -14.47 11.58
CA ARG A 191 -7.84 -15.49 11.79
C ARG A 191 -8.26 -16.11 10.46
N GLU A 192 -8.36 -15.31 9.40
CA GLU A 192 -8.70 -15.80 8.05
C GLU A 192 -7.56 -16.63 7.47
N ASN A 193 -6.33 -16.14 7.56
CA ASN A 193 -5.12 -16.84 7.16
C ASN A 193 -3.97 -16.53 8.13
N PRO A 194 -3.58 -17.47 9.02
CA PRO A 194 -2.46 -17.28 9.95
C PRO A 194 -1.13 -16.95 9.29
N GLN A 195 -0.93 -17.34 8.03
CA GLN A 195 0.29 -17.10 7.25
C GLN A 195 0.23 -15.81 6.43
N ALA A 196 -0.87 -15.06 6.49
CA ALA A 196 -0.99 -13.80 5.75
C ALA A 196 0.12 -12.82 6.16
N ILE A 197 0.68 -12.12 5.18
CA ILE A 197 1.77 -11.16 5.36
C ILE A 197 1.18 -9.76 5.55
N LEU A 198 1.63 -9.05 6.59
CA LEU A 198 1.26 -7.66 6.85
C LEU A 198 2.50 -6.79 6.92
N ILE A 199 2.71 -5.94 5.91
CA ILE A 199 3.84 -5.01 5.82
C ILE A 199 3.31 -3.59 5.90
N GLY A 200 3.66 -2.84 6.95
CA GLY A 200 3.30 -1.43 7.07
C GLY A 200 4.25 -0.54 6.27
N GLU A 201 3.70 0.46 5.57
CA GLU A 201 4.51 1.58 5.12
C GLU A 201 4.72 2.56 6.27
N SER A 202 5.96 2.76 6.65
CA SER A 202 6.37 3.73 7.66
C SER A 202 7.70 4.35 7.27
N TRP A 203 7.74 5.68 7.26
CA TRP A 203 8.93 6.45 6.94
C TRP A 203 9.77 6.77 8.17
N HIS A 204 9.25 6.51 9.36
CA HIS A 204 9.86 6.90 10.63
C HIS A 204 10.41 5.69 11.41
N ASP A 205 11.57 5.89 12.03
CA ASP A 205 12.25 4.85 12.82
C ASP A 205 11.50 4.44 14.10
N ALA A 206 10.64 5.28 14.63
CA ALA A 206 10.00 5.12 15.94
C ALA A 206 8.58 4.55 15.85
N ASN A 207 8.36 3.51 15.05
CA ASN A 207 7.02 2.99 14.84
C ASN A 207 6.58 2.02 15.95
N PRO A 208 5.50 2.33 16.70
CA PRO A 208 4.87 1.40 17.65
C PRO A 208 4.41 0.09 17.02
N GLY A 209 4.04 0.10 15.72
CA GLY A 209 3.58 -1.07 14.97
C GLY A 209 4.57 -2.23 14.86
N ARG A 210 5.85 -2.01 15.22
CA ARG A 210 6.90 -3.06 15.27
C ARG A 210 6.85 -3.95 16.51
N ARG A 211 5.84 -3.81 17.37
CA ARG A 211 5.65 -4.66 18.56
C ARG A 211 5.05 -6.03 18.23
N GLY A 212 4.72 -6.29 16.97
CA GLY A 212 4.15 -7.55 16.51
C GLY A 212 2.64 -7.68 16.73
N ASP A 213 1.97 -6.63 17.18
CA ASP A 213 0.52 -6.58 17.40
C ASP A 213 -0.25 -5.89 16.25
N GLU A 214 0.45 -5.22 15.32
CA GLU A 214 -0.13 -4.52 14.18
C GLU A 214 0.38 -5.10 12.84
N PHE A 215 1.69 -5.08 12.60
CA PHE A 215 2.32 -5.58 11.37
C PHE A 215 3.26 -6.74 11.67
N ASP A 216 3.58 -7.54 10.64
CA ASP A 216 4.67 -8.51 10.73
C ASP A 216 6.01 -7.78 10.56
N GLY A 217 6.09 -6.85 9.62
CA GLY A 217 7.23 -6.01 9.34
C GLY A 217 6.82 -4.68 8.73
N ILE A 218 7.81 -3.88 8.37
CA ILE A 218 7.61 -2.60 7.68
C ILE A 218 8.51 -2.50 6.45
N MET A 219 8.20 -1.57 5.55
CA MET A 219 9.13 -1.12 4.51
C MET A 219 10.32 -0.44 5.19
N ASN A 220 11.51 -1.05 5.08
CA ASN A 220 12.68 -0.65 5.88
C ASN A 220 13.47 0.49 5.22
N TYR A 221 12.88 1.68 5.17
CA TYR A 221 13.50 2.87 4.58
C TYR A 221 14.78 3.32 5.32
N SER A 222 14.95 2.97 6.56
CA SER A 222 16.22 3.20 7.28
C SER A 222 17.36 2.36 6.71
N PHE A 223 17.09 1.10 6.33
CA PHE A 223 18.04 0.26 5.59
C PHE A 223 18.32 0.84 4.21
N THR A 224 17.27 1.23 3.47
CA THR A 224 17.37 1.90 2.16
C THR A 224 18.32 3.08 2.21
N LYS A 225 18.13 3.96 3.20
CA LYS A 225 18.98 5.15 3.38
C LYS A 225 20.43 4.77 3.66
N ALA A 226 20.68 3.79 4.51
CA ALA A 226 22.04 3.34 4.80
C ALA A 226 22.74 2.80 3.55
N CYS A 227 22.03 2.00 2.74
CA CYS A 227 22.55 1.46 1.48
C CYS A 227 22.82 2.56 0.43
N ILE A 228 21.89 3.50 0.27
CA ILE A 228 22.06 4.63 -0.66
C ILE A 228 23.27 5.48 -0.26
N ASP A 229 23.38 5.86 1.02
CA ASP A 229 24.46 6.71 1.50
C ASP A 229 25.83 6.04 1.34
N TYR A 230 25.91 4.71 1.46
CA TYR A 230 27.18 3.99 1.33
C TYR A 230 27.47 3.56 -0.11
N PHE A 231 26.57 2.81 -0.77
CA PHE A 231 26.84 2.20 -2.07
C PHE A 231 26.59 3.15 -3.26
N ALA A 232 25.56 4.01 -3.19
CA ALA A 232 25.22 4.88 -4.30
C ALA A 232 25.95 6.23 -4.24
N LYS A 233 25.98 6.88 -3.09
CA LYS A 233 26.51 8.23 -2.91
C LYS A 233 27.93 8.28 -2.35
N GLY A 234 28.43 7.20 -1.76
CA GLY A 234 29.77 7.17 -1.16
C GLY A 234 29.96 8.16 0.02
N THR A 235 28.86 8.62 0.64
CA THR A 235 28.90 9.65 1.70
C THR A 235 29.15 9.07 3.09
N ARG A 236 29.18 7.73 3.24
CA ARG A 236 29.45 7.03 4.48
C ARG A 236 30.70 6.18 4.38
N SER A 237 31.45 6.08 5.48
CA SER A 237 32.51 5.09 5.62
C SER A 237 31.95 3.68 5.87
N VAL A 238 32.74 2.64 5.60
CA VAL A 238 32.41 1.25 5.92
C VAL A 238 32.00 1.10 7.40
N GLN A 239 32.79 1.69 8.32
CA GLN A 239 32.48 1.63 9.75
C GLN A 239 31.11 2.23 10.06
N SER A 240 30.83 3.43 9.57
CA SER A 240 29.53 4.11 9.78
C SER A 240 28.36 3.33 9.19
N PHE A 241 28.57 2.63 8.06
CA PHE A 241 27.55 1.76 7.46
C PHE A 241 27.29 0.52 8.34
N CYS A 242 28.35 -0.16 8.78
CA CYS A 242 28.24 -1.33 9.67
C CYS A 242 27.59 -0.97 11.01
N ASP A 243 27.98 0.16 11.61
CA ASP A 243 27.39 0.64 12.86
C ASP A 243 25.88 0.90 12.70
N ARG A 244 25.49 1.50 11.57
CA ARG A 244 24.06 1.73 11.27
C ARG A 244 23.27 0.44 11.07
N LEU A 245 23.82 -0.54 10.36
CA LEU A 245 23.16 -1.85 10.21
C LEU A 245 22.99 -2.56 11.55
N ASN A 246 24.04 -2.57 12.39
CA ASN A 246 23.96 -3.16 13.72
C ASN A 246 22.91 -2.45 14.59
N GLU A 247 22.86 -1.12 14.55
CA GLU A 247 21.83 -0.34 15.25
C GLU A 247 20.40 -0.73 14.80
N LEU A 248 20.18 -0.88 13.49
CA LEU A 248 18.87 -1.27 12.95
C LEU A 248 18.47 -2.67 13.40
N LEU A 249 19.39 -3.62 13.38
CA LEU A 249 19.16 -5.00 13.86
C LEU A 249 18.85 -5.04 15.35
N MET A 250 19.53 -4.23 16.17
CA MET A 250 19.34 -4.18 17.62
C MET A 250 18.04 -3.49 18.06
N ARG A 251 17.37 -2.76 17.17
CA ARG A 251 16.11 -2.06 17.48
C ARG A 251 14.89 -2.95 17.59
N ASN A 252 14.95 -4.12 16.98
CA ASN A 252 13.84 -5.06 16.88
C ASN A 252 14.25 -6.44 17.40
N THR A 253 13.26 -7.30 17.65
CA THR A 253 13.52 -8.72 17.85
C THR A 253 13.94 -9.38 16.53
N ASP A 254 14.59 -10.53 16.59
CA ASP A 254 15.01 -11.28 15.40
C ASP A 254 13.82 -11.61 14.49
N GLN A 255 12.68 -11.99 15.08
CA GLN A 255 11.45 -12.28 14.33
C GLN A 255 10.95 -11.08 13.51
N VAL A 256 11.02 -9.86 14.06
CA VAL A 256 10.67 -8.64 13.34
C VAL A 256 11.69 -8.33 12.25
N ASN A 257 12.98 -8.50 12.54
CA ASN A 257 14.05 -8.29 11.57
C ASN A 257 13.91 -9.21 10.35
N GLU A 258 13.52 -10.48 10.56
CA GLU A 258 13.28 -11.45 9.48
C GLU A 258 12.10 -11.09 8.59
N MET A 259 11.13 -10.32 9.11
CA MET A 259 9.92 -9.90 8.39
C MET A 259 10.02 -8.51 7.77
N MET A 260 11.15 -7.81 7.92
CA MET A 260 11.35 -6.48 7.35
C MET A 260 11.46 -6.55 5.82
N LEU A 261 10.71 -5.69 5.12
CA LEU A 261 10.89 -5.49 3.69
C LEU A 261 12.10 -4.58 3.44
N ASN A 262 13.26 -5.19 3.23
CA ASN A 262 14.48 -4.48 2.88
C ASN A 262 14.49 -4.16 1.39
N LEU A 263 14.52 -2.88 1.04
CA LEU A 263 14.45 -2.40 -0.34
C LEU A 263 15.57 -1.39 -0.60
N LEU A 264 15.98 -1.24 -1.85
CA LEU A 264 16.94 -0.22 -2.28
C LEU A 264 16.23 1.03 -2.83
N ASP A 265 15.08 0.84 -3.45
CA ASP A 265 14.17 1.90 -3.91
C ASP A 265 12.73 1.39 -3.94
N SER A 266 11.78 2.29 -4.19
CA SER A 266 10.36 1.99 -4.40
C SER A 266 9.76 2.93 -5.44
N HIS A 267 8.45 2.81 -5.69
CA HIS A 267 7.71 3.74 -6.55
C HIS A 267 7.65 5.18 -6.00
N ASP A 268 7.94 5.38 -4.71
CA ASP A 268 7.96 6.69 -4.02
C ASP A 268 9.34 7.33 -3.93
N THR A 269 10.38 6.64 -4.38
CA THR A 269 11.76 7.10 -4.26
C THR A 269 12.46 7.18 -5.61
N GLU A 270 13.57 7.93 -5.66
CA GLU A 270 14.47 7.86 -6.80
C GLU A 270 15.04 6.44 -6.96
N ARG A 271 15.26 6.02 -8.19
CA ARG A 271 15.87 4.74 -8.48
C ARG A 271 17.32 4.69 -8.00
N PHE A 272 17.70 3.59 -7.39
CA PHE A 272 19.05 3.38 -6.88
C PHE A 272 20.11 3.63 -7.95
N LEU A 273 19.93 3.12 -9.16
CA LEU A 273 20.84 3.35 -10.29
C LEU A 273 20.91 4.81 -10.73
N THR A 274 19.88 5.61 -10.51
CA THR A 274 19.93 7.06 -10.81
C THR A 274 20.86 7.77 -9.82
N LEU A 275 20.82 7.35 -8.55
CA LEU A 275 21.67 7.91 -7.49
C LEU A 275 23.12 7.41 -7.55
N ALA A 276 23.36 6.26 -8.16
CA ALA A 276 24.69 5.63 -8.28
C ALA A 276 25.47 6.01 -9.53
N LYS A 277 25.01 6.99 -10.31
CA LYS A 277 25.61 7.38 -11.62
C LYS A 277 26.88 8.22 -11.54
N GLU A 278 27.38 8.51 -10.38
CA GLU A 278 28.64 9.22 -10.17
C GLU A 278 29.69 8.23 -9.60
#